data_be79a69434db9edb6dafca1897965602
#
_entry.id   be79a69434db9edb6dafca1897965602
#
_cell.length_a   1.000
_cell.length_b   1.000
_cell.length_c   1.000
_cell.angle_alpha   90.00
_cell.angle_beta   90.00
_cell.angle_gamma   90.00
#
_symmetry.space_group_name_H-M   'P 1'
#
loop_
_entity.id
_entity.type
_entity.pdbx_description
1 polymer ?
#
loop_
_entity_poly.entity_id
_entity_poly.type
_entity_poly.pdbx_seq_one_letter_code
_entity_poly.pdbx_strand_id
1 'polypeptide(L)'
;MTDGATVRLPDLRGQWVLVNFWATWCAPCRVEMPELARAAADYADRGLVVLPVNQEETAEQVRDFYDELALDLPSLLDSKAEVGMAYGAFFLPSTVIIGPDGLVSAYHRGIISSQEIDDYLADILPAGEGE
;
A
#
# COMPACT_ATOMS: atom_id res chain seq x y z
N MET A 1 11.35 4.99 -0.60
CA MET A 1 11.16 5.09 0.86
C MET A 1 11.38 6.52 1.30
N THR A 2 10.75 6.95 2.38
CA THR A 2 10.92 8.30 2.90
C THR A 2 12.32 8.56 3.45
N ASP A 3 13.08 7.53 3.70
CA ASP A 3 14.48 7.63 4.15
C ASP A 3 15.48 7.69 2.98
N GLY A 4 15.00 7.75 1.75
CA GLY A 4 15.84 7.80 0.57
C GLY A 4 16.17 6.44 -0.04
N ALA A 5 15.81 5.35 0.62
CA ALA A 5 16.02 4.03 0.05
C ALA A 5 15.07 3.77 -1.10
N THR A 6 15.50 2.92 -2.04
CA THR A 6 14.70 2.56 -3.21
C THR A 6 14.20 1.13 -3.06
N VAL A 7 12.93 0.90 -3.37
CA VAL A 7 12.35 -0.43 -3.43
C VAL A 7 11.92 -0.69 -4.87
N ARG A 8 12.27 -1.84 -5.39
CA ARG A 8 11.89 -2.26 -6.73
C ARG A 8 10.97 -3.45 -6.63
N LEU A 9 9.87 -3.45 -7.40
CA LEU A 9 8.89 -4.53 -7.34
C LEU A 9 9.47 -5.91 -7.63
N PRO A 10 10.41 -6.08 -8.59
CA PRO A 10 11.02 -7.41 -8.78
C PRO A 10 11.69 -7.98 -7.53
N ASP A 11 12.14 -7.13 -6.63
CA ASP A 11 12.77 -7.56 -5.39
C ASP A 11 11.77 -8.17 -4.40
N LEU A 12 10.46 -7.97 -4.66
CA LEU A 12 9.39 -8.45 -3.80
C LEU A 12 8.72 -9.72 -4.34
N ARG A 13 9.23 -10.30 -5.40
CA ARG A 13 8.70 -11.55 -5.92
C ARG A 13 8.79 -12.64 -4.86
N GLY A 14 7.79 -13.50 -4.83
CA GLY A 14 7.65 -14.52 -3.80
C GLY A 14 6.77 -14.09 -2.64
N GLN A 15 6.36 -12.82 -2.63
CA GLN A 15 5.49 -12.27 -1.59
C GLN A 15 4.24 -11.68 -2.22
N TRP A 16 3.17 -11.62 -1.44
CA TRP A 16 2.00 -10.83 -1.81
C TRP A 16 2.27 -9.38 -1.45
N VAL A 17 1.93 -8.46 -2.34
CA VAL A 17 2.18 -7.03 -2.13
C VAL A 17 0.88 -6.26 -2.32
N LEU A 18 0.52 -5.45 -1.35
CA LEU A 18 -0.59 -4.51 -1.45
C LEU A 18 0.02 -3.12 -1.65
N VAL A 19 -0.16 -2.57 -2.85
CA VAL A 19 0.34 -1.25 -3.20
C VAL A 19 -0.83 -0.27 -3.13
N ASN A 20 -0.67 0.78 -2.37
CA ASN A 20 -1.70 1.81 -2.22
C ASN A 20 -1.16 3.16 -2.68
N PHE A 21 -1.80 3.75 -3.67
CA PHE A 21 -1.43 5.08 -4.19
C PHE A 21 -2.25 6.13 -3.46
N TRP A 22 -1.56 7.11 -2.87
CA TRP A 22 -2.19 8.08 -1.98
C TRP A 22 -1.49 9.45 -2.03
N ALA A 23 -2.10 10.45 -1.40
CA ALA A 23 -1.51 11.77 -1.23
C ALA A 23 -2.04 12.41 0.06
N THR A 24 -1.29 13.35 0.62
CA THR A 24 -1.66 13.99 1.88
C THR A 24 -2.92 14.84 1.77
N TRP A 25 -3.16 15.40 0.58
CA TRP A 25 -4.34 16.23 0.32
C TRP A 25 -5.61 15.43 0.06
N CYS A 26 -5.50 14.13 -0.05
CA CYS A 26 -6.63 13.26 -0.37
C CYS A 26 -7.36 12.87 0.92
N ALA A 27 -8.54 13.41 1.15
CA ALA A 27 -9.29 13.14 2.38
C ALA A 27 -9.61 11.65 2.57
N PRO A 28 -10.10 10.91 1.55
CA PRO A 28 -10.29 9.46 1.71
C PRO A 28 -9.02 8.71 2.05
N CYS A 29 -7.86 9.16 1.55
CA CYS A 29 -6.58 8.54 1.89
C CYS A 29 -6.29 8.66 3.38
N ARG A 30 -6.61 9.79 3.99
CA ARG A 30 -6.40 10.00 5.44
C ARG A 30 -7.20 9.00 6.26
N VAL A 31 -8.42 8.72 5.84
CA VAL A 31 -9.30 7.76 6.52
C VAL A 31 -8.76 6.34 6.38
N GLU A 32 -8.19 6.03 5.23
CA GLU A 32 -7.74 4.68 4.86
C GLU A 32 -6.39 4.30 5.47
N MET A 33 -5.48 5.26 5.65
CA MET A 33 -4.10 4.96 6.07
C MET A 33 -4.00 4.16 7.37
N PRO A 34 -4.77 4.46 8.43
CA PRO A 34 -4.74 3.63 9.63
C PRO A 34 -5.17 2.19 9.37
N GLU A 35 -6.09 1.97 8.44
CA GLU A 35 -6.53 0.62 8.08
C GLU A 35 -5.43 -0.14 7.36
N LEU A 36 -4.65 0.54 6.53
CA LEU A 36 -3.50 -0.07 5.87
C LEU A 36 -2.41 -0.42 6.89
N ALA A 37 -2.19 0.43 7.88
CA ALA A 37 -1.23 0.14 8.95
C ALA A 37 -1.66 -1.09 9.74
N ARG A 38 -2.97 -1.23 10.03
CA ARG A 38 -3.51 -2.41 10.69
C ARG A 38 -3.27 -3.67 9.85
N ALA A 39 -3.55 -3.59 8.55
CA ALA A 39 -3.34 -4.73 7.66
C ALA A 39 -1.87 -5.13 7.60
N ALA A 40 -0.97 -4.15 7.56
CA ALA A 40 0.46 -4.44 7.57
C ALA A 40 0.88 -5.23 8.79
N ALA A 41 0.34 -4.88 9.96
CA ALA A 41 0.63 -5.59 11.19
C ALA A 41 -0.02 -6.97 11.24
N ASP A 42 -1.30 -7.06 10.85
CA ASP A 42 -2.07 -8.30 10.96
C ASP A 42 -1.63 -9.39 9.98
N TYR A 43 -1.16 -8.99 8.80
CA TYR A 43 -0.84 -9.95 7.74
C TYR A 43 0.66 -10.12 7.49
N ALA A 44 1.51 -9.47 8.27
CA ALA A 44 2.96 -9.57 8.11
C ALA A 44 3.43 -11.03 8.16
N ASP A 45 2.88 -11.81 9.08
CA ASP A 45 3.27 -13.22 9.27
C ASP A 45 2.75 -14.13 8.17
N ARG A 46 1.85 -13.64 7.33
CA ARG A 46 1.27 -14.40 6.23
C ARG A 46 1.90 -14.07 4.88
N GLY A 47 2.98 -13.31 4.90
CA GLY A 47 3.72 -12.98 3.67
C GLY A 47 3.17 -11.82 2.89
N LEU A 48 2.41 -10.93 3.52
CA LEU A 48 1.94 -9.70 2.87
C LEU A 48 2.89 -8.54 3.17
N VAL A 49 3.26 -7.82 2.13
CA VAL A 49 3.98 -6.55 2.24
C VAL A 49 3.00 -5.44 1.85
N VAL A 50 2.85 -4.44 2.70
CA VAL A 50 1.99 -3.28 2.41
C VAL A 50 2.89 -2.10 2.07
N LEU A 51 2.71 -1.55 0.85
CA LEU A 51 3.52 -0.45 0.34
C LEU A 51 2.64 0.72 -0.06
N PRO A 52 2.46 1.70 0.81
CA PRO A 52 1.89 2.97 0.39
C PRO A 52 2.88 3.68 -0.54
N VAL A 53 2.37 4.22 -1.64
CA VAL A 53 3.19 4.95 -2.63
C VAL A 53 2.59 6.35 -2.78
N ASN A 54 3.29 7.32 -2.25
CA ASN A 54 2.85 8.70 -2.28
C ASN A 54 3.02 9.31 -3.67
N GLN A 55 2.01 10.03 -4.13
CA GLN A 55 1.99 10.61 -5.46
C GLN A 55 2.37 12.08 -5.43
N GLU A 56 3.46 12.39 -6.08
CA GLU A 56 3.87 13.77 -6.42
C GLU A 56 4.14 14.70 -5.22
N GLU A 57 4.47 14.14 -4.07
CA GLU A 57 4.80 14.95 -2.90
C GLU A 57 6.21 14.67 -2.41
N THR A 58 6.71 15.52 -1.52
CA THR A 58 8.07 15.40 -0.99
C THR A 58 8.12 14.47 0.23
N ALA A 59 9.31 13.98 0.54
CA ALA A 59 9.53 13.19 1.74
C ALA A 59 9.12 13.96 3.00
N GLU A 60 9.37 15.27 3.03
CA GLU A 60 9.00 16.11 4.18
C GLU A 60 7.49 16.15 4.38
N GLN A 61 6.72 16.33 3.28
CA GLN A 61 5.27 16.33 3.37
C GLN A 61 4.74 15.00 3.90
N VAL A 62 5.31 13.89 3.44
CA VAL A 62 4.90 12.57 3.88
C VAL A 62 5.25 12.35 5.35
N ARG A 63 6.45 12.75 5.77
CA ARG A 63 6.85 12.61 7.16
C ARG A 63 5.95 13.40 8.11
N ASP A 64 5.62 14.63 7.74
CA ASP A 64 4.73 15.47 8.54
C ASP A 64 3.35 14.85 8.69
N PHE A 65 2.83 14.29 7.60
CA PHE A 65 1.54 13.59 7.60
C PHE A 65 1.57 12.35 8.49
N TYR A 66 2.63 11.56 8.37
CA TYR A 66 2.78 10.34 9.17
C TYR A 66 2.92 10.67 10.66
N ASP A 67 3.64 11.75 10.98
CA ASP A 67 3.76 12.20 12.37
C ASP A 67 2.41 12.64 12.93
N GLU A 68 1.64 13.38 12.15
CA GLU A 68 0.31 13.83 12.56
C GLU A 68 -0.61 12.67 12.88
N LEU A 69 -0.57 11.61 12.08
CA LEU A 69 -1.46 10.46 12.24
C LEU A 69 -0.84 9.32 13.04
N ALA A 70 0.39 9.48 13.51
CA ALA A 70 1.13 8.45 14.24
C ALA A 70 1.17 7.11 13.49
N LEU A 71 1.45 7.17 12.19
CA LEU A 71 1.48 5.99 11.35
C LEU A 71 2.82 5.26 11.45
N ASP A 72 2.75 3.94 11.53
CA ASP A 72 3.92 3.08 11.61
C ASP A 72 3.94 2.14 10.41
N LEU A 73 4.24 2.69 9.25
CA LEU A 73 4.51 1.92 8.04
C LEU A 73 5.32 2.77 7.08
N PRO A 74 6.09 2.14 6.19
CA PRO A 74 6.86 2.90 5.22
C PRO A 74 5.94 3.55 4.19
N SER A 75 6.45 4.56 3.49
CA SER A 75 5.84 5.02 2.27
C SER A 75 6.93 5.23 1.24
N LEU A 76 6.66 4.78 0.02
CA LEU A 76 7.49 5.08 -1.12
C LEU A 76 7.06 6.44 -1.69
N LEU A 77 7.96 7.05 -2.42
CA LEU A 77 7.69 8.32 -3.09
C LEU A 77 7.69 8.11 -4.60
N ASP A 78 6.59 8.48 -5.24
CA ASP A 78 6.45 8.45 -6.69
C ASP A 78 6.36 9.91 -7.16
N SER A 79 7.50 10.60 -7.17
CA SER A 79 7.59 12.05 -7.33
C SER A 79 6.97 12.57 -8.62
N LYS A 80 6.97 11.75 -9.67
CA LYS A 80 6.42 12.14 -10.97
C LYS A 80 5.17 11.35 -11.35
N ALA A 81 4.63 10.59 -10.40
CA ALA A 81 3.47 9.73 -10.59
C ALA A 81 3.66 8.70 -11.72
N GLU A 82 4.89 8.35 -12.05
CA GLU A 82 5.18 7.41 -13.14
C GLU A 82 4.72 6.00 -12.82
N VAL A 83 4.94 5.57 -11.59
CA VAL A 83 4.52 4.23 -11.14
C VAL A 83 2.99 4.17 -11.05
N GLY A 84 2.37 5.21 -10.49
CA GLY A 84 0.92 5.30 -10.43
C GLY A 84 0.30 5.20 -11.81
N MET A 85 0.84 5.94 -12.78
CA MET A 85 0.35 5.90 -14.15
C MET A 85 0.54 4.54 -14.79
N ALA A 86 1.66 3.89 -14.52
CA ALA A 86 1.94 2.55 -15.06
C ALA A 86 0.91 1.51 -14.59
N TYR A 87 0.37 1.67 -13.39
CA TYR A 87 -0.66 0.79 -12.85
C TYR A 87 -2.08 1.30 -13.11
N GLY A 88 -2.24 2.42 -13.82
CA GLY A 88 -3.55 2.99 -14.10
C GLY A 88 -4.17 3.68 -12.89
N ALA A 89 -3.37 4.11 -11.94
CA ALA A 89 -3.86 4.77 -10.73
C ALA A 89 -4.10 6.25 -10.98
N PHE A 90 -5.11 6.56 -11.79
CA PHE A 90 -5.44 7.94 -12.14
C PHE A 90 -6.30 8.64 -11.09
N PHE A 91 -6.85 7.89 -10.17
CA PHE A 91 -7.67 8.40 -9.07
C PHE A 91 -7.06 7.95 -7.75
N LEU A 92 -7.15 8.79 -6.73
CA LEU A 92 -6.66 8.47 -5.39
C LEU A 92 -7.83 8.38 -4.41
N PRO A 93 -7.79 7.41 -3.50
CA PRO A 93 -6.80 6.35 -3.43
C PRO A 93 -7.06 5.24 -4.43
N SER A 94 -6.02 4.52 -4.78
CA SER A 94 -6.13 3.30 -5.58
C SER A 94 -5.27 2.23 -4.95
N THR A 95 -5.77 0.99 -4.91
CA THR A 95 -5.05 -0.13 -4.30
C THR A 95 -4.89 -1.24 -5.31
N VAL A 96 -3.68 -1.77 -5.40
CA VAL A 96 -3.35 -2.86 -6.33
C VAL A 96 -2.76 -4.00 -5.50
N ILE A 97 -3.27 -5.21 -5.71
CA ILE A 97 -2.73 -6.39 -5.05
C ILE A 97 -1.95 -7.19 -6.09
N ILE A 98 -0.68 -7.43 -5.79
CA ILE A 98 0.25 -8.10 -6.70
C ILE A 98 0.65 -9.43 -6.08
N GLY A 99 0.57 -10.49 -6.88
CA GLY A 99 0.91 -11.84 -6.43
C GLY A 99 2.41 -12.11 -6.40
N PRO A 100 2.81 -13.27 -5.85
CA PRO A 100 4.21 -13.65 -5.78
C PRO A 100 4.90 -13.76 -7.13
N ASP A 101 4.14 -13.96 -8.19
CA ASP A 101 4.65 -14.02 -9.56
C ASP A 101 4.86 -12.64 -10.19
N GLY A 102 4.52 -11.57 -9.46
CA GLY A 102 4.64 -10.21 -9.95
C GLY A 102 3.47 -9.72 -10.77
N LEU A 103 2.41 -10.50 -10.89
CA LEU A 103 1.23 -10.12 -11.67
C LEU A 103 0.15 -9.53 -10.79
N VAL A 104 -0.60 -8.55 -11.34
CA VAL A 104 -1.73 -7.94 -10.65
C VAL A 104 -2.82 -8.97 -10.45
N SER A 105 -3.23 -9.16 -9.19
CA SER A 105 -4.29 -10.07 -8.81
C SER A 105 -5.62 -9.36 -8.63
N ALA A 106 -5.59 -8.13 -8.11
CA ALA A 106 -6.80 -7.35 -7.88
C ALA A 106 -6.50 -5.86 -7.96
N TYR A 107 -7.52 -5.08 -8.29
CA TYR A 107 -7.44 -3.62 -8.36
C TYR A 107 -8.68 -3.04 -7.70
N HIS A 108 -8.48 -2.13 -6.76
CA HIS A 108 -9.58 -1.47 -6.06
C HIS A 108 -9.45 0.05 -6.21
N ARG A 109 -10.41 0.68 -6.85
CA ARG A 109 -10.44 2.14 -7.01
C ARG A 109 -11.23 2.75 -5.86
N GLY A 110 -10.71 3.86 -5.33
CA GLY A 110 -11.35 4.57 -4.24
C GLY A 110 -10.95 4.01 -2.89
N ILE A 111 -11.61 4.51 -1.86
CA ILE A 111 -11.31 4.11 -0.48
C ILE A 111 -11.56 2.61 -0.29
N ILE A 112 -10.63 1.97 0.42
CA ILE A 112 -10.76 0.56 0.76
C ILE A 112 -10.96 0.45 2.26
N SER A 113 -11.99 -0.28 2.67
CA SER A 113 -12.28 -0.48 4.09
C SER A 113 -11.48 -1.64 4.65
N SER A 114 -11.42 -1.71 5.97
CA SER A 114 -10.80 -2.83 6.67
C SER A 114 -11.44 -4.16 6.26
N GLN A 115 -12.75 -4.19 6.13
CA GLN A 115 -13.47 -5.39 5.71
C GLN A 115 -13.13 -5.79 4.28
N GLU A 116 -13.02 -4.82 3.39
CA GLU A 116 -12.67 -5.09 1.99
C GLU A 116 -11.25 -5.63 1.88
N ILE A 117 -10.32 -5.08 2.67
CA ILE A 117 -8.95 -5.60 2.72
C ILE A 117 -8.98 -7.06 3.14
N ASP A 118 -9.69 -7.37 4.22
CA ASP A 118 -9.79 -8.73 4.73
C ASP A 118 -10.43 -9.67 3.70
N ASP A 119 -11.45 -9.20 2.99
CA ASP A 119 -12.13 -10.00 1.96
C ASP A 119 -11.21 -10.34 0.79
N TYR A 120 -10.44 -9.36 0.31
CA TYR A 120 -9.46 -9.62 -0.75
C TYR A 120 -8.41 -10.63 -0.30
N LEU A 121 -7.91 -10.48 0.92
CA LEU A 121 -6.81 -11.29 1.40
C LEU A 121 -7.24 -12.69 1.84
N ALA A 122 -8.50 -12.87 2.23
CA ALA A 122 -9.02 -14.17 2.64
C ALA A 122 -8.95 -15.19 1.50
N ASP A 123 -9.10 -14.73 0.26
CA ASP A 123 -9.11 -15.62 -0.90
C ASP A 123 -7.71 -16.01 -1.37
N ILE A 124 -6.69 -15.24 -1.03
CA ILE A 124 -5.38 -15.39 -1.65
C ILE A 124 -4.27 -15.75 -0.68
N LEU A 125 -4.37 -15.32 0.58
CA LEU A 125 -3.33 -15.63 1.56
C LEU A 125 -3.59 -16.98 2.22
N PRO A 126 -2.53 -17.71 2.56
CA PRO A 126 -2.70 -18.93 3.31
C PRO A 126 -3.33 -18.64 4.67
N ALA A 127 -4.01 -19.63 5.23
CA ALA A 127 -4.56 -19.54 6.58
C ALA A 127 -3.45 -19.18 7.57
N GLY A 128 -3.84 -18.52 8.66
CA GLY A 128 -2.88 -18.14 9.70
C GLY A 128 -2.19 -19.35 10.32
N GLU A 129 -1.12 -19.08 11.02
CA GLU A 129 -0.35 -20.13 11.67
C GLU A 129 -1.20 -20.94 12.62
N GLY A 130 -1.00 -22.24 12.59
CA GLY A 130 -1.75 -23.15 13.44
C GLY A 130 -3.04 -23.65 12.82
N GLU A 131 -3.29 -23.31 11.60
CA GLU A 131 -4.47 -23.76 10.88
C GLU A 131 -4.20 -24.89 9.93
#